data_425c81f7bdc92768e4c88cec5ae4ff02
#
_entry.id   425c81f7bdc92768e4c88cec5ae4ff02
#
_cell.length_a   1.000
_cell.length_b   1.000
_cell.length_c   1.000
_cell.angle_alpha   90.00
_cell.angle_beta   90.00
_cell.angle_gamma   90.00
#
_symmetry.space_group_name_H-M   'P 1'
#
loop_
_entity.id
_entity.type
_entity.pdbx_description
1 polymer ?
#
loop_
_entity_poly.entity_id
_entity_poly.type
_entity_poly.pdbx_seq_one_letter_code
_entity_poly.pdbx_strand_id
1 'polypeptide(L)'
;MRNLFILLLALVAFSCAPKQAEPVQSDKYTVEGSIHFSKQCDVKWLTRYEDKYIKALHERAAIEPSECDVMFFGSSSIRLWKSLKEDFAPLTVVNRGYGGATLRDLHYNYETVMAHYKPKAFVFYCDNDLKPNSKTNITVGELFDLVRLLFKRIEADYPDVPIYFLAMKHCQRREAIRDRQATYNTLMREFAEISDQVIYVDTCTPLLTEDGQIDASKFVDDKIHLNEKGYAEWVKILRPMLIK
;
A
#
# COMPACT_ATOMS: atom_id res chain seq x y z
N MET A 1 -34.31 -7.64 87.89
CA MET A 1 -34.79 -7.36 86.54
C MET A 1 -33.58 -6.94 85.71
N ARG A 2 -33.05 -7.88 84.93
CA ARG A 2 -31.85 -7.67 84.15
C ARG A 2 -32.22 -7.55 82.67
N ASN A 3 -32.08 -6.36 82.13
CA ASN A 3 -32.31 -6.11 80.70
C ASN A 3 -31.11 -6.64 79.88
N LEU A 4 -31.41 -7.63 79.06
CA LEU A 4 -30.47 -8.20 78.13
C LEU A 4 -30.55 -7.39 76.81
N PHE A 5 -29.51 -6.60 76.52
CA PHE A 5 -29.35 -5.95 75.21
C PHE A 5 -28.75 -6.96 74.26
N ILE A 6 -29.49 -7.36 73.26
CA ILE A 6 -29.01 -8.16 72.14
C ILE A 6 -28.46 -7.18 71.10
N LEU A 7 -27.16 -7.17 70.91
CA LEU A 7 -26.48 -6.40 69.84
C LEU A 7 -26.52 -7.23 68.56
N LEU A 8 -27.31 -6.80 67.59
CA LEU A 8 -27.37 -7.41 66.26
C LEU A 8 -26.17 -6.86 65.45
N LEU A 9 -25.11 -7.66 65.28
CA LEU A 9 -24.04 -7.36 64.33
C LEU A 9 -24.52 -7.71 62.92
N ALA A 10 -24.82 -6.70 62.12
CA ALA A 10 -25.05 -6.88 60.67
C ALA A 10 -23.68 -7.07 59.99
N LEU A 11 -23.38 -8.29 59.58
CA LEU A 11 -22.27 -8.59 58.69
C LEU A 11 -22.62 -8.06 57.27
N VAL A 12 -22.06 -6.94 56.93
CA VAL A 12 -22.03 -6.47 55.54
C VAL A 12 -20.99 -7.29 54.80
N ALA A 13 -21.41 -8.34 54.14
CA ALA A 13 -20.54 -9.06 53.22
C ALA A 13 -20.27 -8.17 51.99
N PHE A 14 -19.14 -7.50 51.91
CA PHE A 14 -18.64 -6.92 50.69
C PHE A 14 -18.34 -8.06 49.72
N SER A 15 -19.29 -8.37 48.83
CA SER A 15 -19.04 -9.22 47.68
C SER A 15 -18.13 -8.44 46.72
N CYS A 16 -16.82 -8.68 46.79
CA CYS A 16 -15.92 -8.33 45.72
C CYS A 16 -16.15 -9.31 44.54
N ALA A 17 -17.23 -9.15 43.85
CA ALA A 17 -17.34 -9.71 42.50
C ALA A 17 -16.32 -8.94 41.62
N PRO A 18 -15.45 -9.62 40.88
CA PRO A 18 -14.62 -8.93 39.93
C PRO A 18 -15.54 -8.15 38.98
N LYS A 19 -15.38 -6.82 38.93
CA LYS A 19 -16.03 -6.03 37.88
C LYS A 19 -15.67 -6.71 36.57
N GLN A 20 -16.65 -7.31 35.90
CA GLN A 20 -16.49 -7.66 34.50
C GLN A 20 -16.03 -6.39 33.82
N ALA A 21 -14.84 -6.44 33.23
CA ALA A 21 -14.36 -5.37 32.38
C ALA A 21 -15.48 -5.12 31.35
N GLU A 22 -16.04 -3.93 31.34
CA GLU A 22 -16.94 -3.54 30.27
C GLU A 22 -16.21 -3.81 28.97
N PRO A 23 -16.88 -4.44 27.99
CA PRO A 23 -16.24 -4.65 26.70
C PRO A 23 -15.77 -3.30 26.21
N VAL A 24 -14.48 -3.19 25.93
CA VAL A 24 -13.90 -1.99 25.35
C VAL A 24 -14.68 -1.72 24.08
N GLN A 25 -15.51 -0.69 24.13
CA GLN A 25 -16.32 -0.29 23.00
C GLN A 25 -15.36 0.18 21.92
N SER A 26 -15.04 -0.71 21.00
CA SER A 26 -14.15 -0.44 19.88
C SER A 26 -14.88 0.22 18.70
N ASP A 27 -15.93 1.03 19.01
CA ASP A 27 -16.81 1.63 18.00
C ASP A 27 -16.06 2.39 16.91
N LYS A 28 -14.90 2.94 17.24
CA LYS A 28 -14.03 3.59 16.24
C LYS A 28 -13.36 2.60 15.26
N TYR A 29 -13.42 1.32 15.53
CA TYR A 29 -12.87 0.24 14.68
C TYR A 29 -13.96 -0.63 14.06
N THR A 30 -15.23 -0.40 14.37
CA THR A 30 -16.35 -1.06 13.70
C THR A 30 -16.77 -0.28 12.47
N VAL A 31 -17.35 -0.96 11.50
CA VAL A 31 -17.89 -0.34 10.28
C VAL A 31 -18.93 0.73 10.62
N GLU A 32 -19.74 0.51 11.68
CA GLU A 32 -20.77 1.42 12.15
C GLU A 32 -20.23 2.57 12.99
N GLY A 33 -19.11 2.38 13.66
CA GLY A 33 -18.52 3.34 14.61
C GLY A 33 -17.83 4.53 13.97
N SER A 34 -17.62 4.50 12.66
CA SER A 34 -16.94 5.56 11.93
C SER A 34 -17.49 5.75 10.53
N ILE A 35 -18.06 6.92 10.25
CA ILE A 35 -18.53 7.27 8.90
C ILE A 35 -17.38 7.19 7.87
N HIS A 36 -16.18 7.49 8.29
CA HIS A 36 -14.99 7.39 7.47
C HIS A 36 -14.63 5.92 7.21
N PHE A 37 -14.67 5.10 8.24
CA PHE A 37 -14.41 3.66 8.17
C PHE A 37 -15.52 2.89 7.48
N SER A 38 -16.79 3.22 7.71
CA SER A 38 -17.92 2.47 7.16
C SER A 38 -17.89 2.35 5.64
N LYS A 39 -17.46 3.41 4.95
CA LYS A 39 -17.33 3.39 3.48
C LYS A 39 -16.08 2.68 2.98
N GLN A 40 -15.06 2.56 3.81
CA GLN A 40 -13.77 2.00 3.41
C GLN A 40 -13.58 0.56 3.87
N CYS A 41 -14.33 0.17 4.91
CA CYS A 41 -14.37 -1.20 5.43
C CYS A 41 -15.63 -1.95 4.99
N ASP A 42 -16.48 -1.34 4.14
CA ASP A 42 -17.54 -2.07 3.45
C ASP A 42 -16.92 -3.21 2.64
N VAL A 43 -17.43 -4.42 2.85
CA VAL A 43 -16.98 -5.63 2.13
C VAL A 43 -17.05 -5.42 0.63
N LYS A 44 -18.08 -4.75 0.12
CA LYS A 44 -18.22 -4.41 -1.30
C LYS A 44 -17.11 -3.49 -1.79
N TRP A 45 -16.63 -2.59 -0.93
CA TRP A 45 -15.51 -1.73 -1.29
C TRP A 45 -14.20 -2.52 -1.32
N LEU A 46 -13.94 -3.37 -0.35
CA LEU A 46 -12.74 -4.21 -0.29
C LEU A 46 -12.68 -5.22 -1.44
N THR A 47 -13.82 -5.83 -1.78
CA THR A 47 -13.91 -6.86 -2.82
C THR A 47 -14.22 -6.31 -4.21
N ARG A 48 -14.26 -4.98 -4.41
CA ARG A 48 -14.61 -4.34 -5.70
C ARG A 48 -13.73 -4.72 -6.88
N TYR A 49 -12.56 -5.26 -6.63
CA TYR A 49 -11.62 -5.72 -7.65
C TYR A 49 -11.57 -7.24 -7.81
N GLU A 50 -12.37 -7.97 -7.04
CA GLU A 50 -12.36 -9.44 -7.01
C GLU A 50 -12.50 -10.03 -8.41
N ASP A 51 -13.60 -9.75 -9.10
CA ASP A 51 -13.85 -10.31 -10.44
C ASP A 51 -12.97 -9.68 -11.51
N LYS A 52 -12.58 -8.43 -11.35
CA LYS A 52 -11.84 -7.70 -12.38
C LYS A 52 -10.35 -8.02 -12.41
N TYR A 53 -9.76 -8.25 -11.24
CA TYR A 53 -8.31 -8.37 -11.13
C TYR A 53 -7.86 -9.51 -10.21
N ILE A 54 -8.48 -9.68 -9.03
CA ILE A 54 -7.95 -10.54 -7.98
C ILE A 54 -8.03 -12.01 -8.36
N LYS A 55 -9.16 -12.46 -8.93
CA LYS A 55 -9.30 -13.83 -9.47
C LYS A 55 -8.23 -14.13 -10.52
N ALA A 56 -8.02 -13.22 -11.49
CA ALA A 56 -6.99 -13.39 -12.51
C ALA A 56 -5.57 -13.43 -11.94
N LEU A 57 -5.28 -12.66 -10.87
CA LEU A 57 -4.01 -12.75 -10.17
C LEU A 57 -3.85 -14.12 -9.47
N HIS A 58 -4.90 -14.63 -8.87
CA HIS A 58 -4.90 -15.94 -8.22
C HIS A 58 -4.70 -17.07 -9.25
N GLU A 59 -5.45 -17.05 -10.34
CA GLU A 59 -5.33 -18.02 -11.44
C GLU A 59 -3.92 -18.05 -12.05
N ARG A 60 -3.34 -16.86 -12.29
CA ARG A 60 -1.97 -16.76 -12.80
C ARG A 60 -0.95 -17.33 -11.82
N ALA A 61 -1.11 -17.10 -10.53
CA ALA A 61 -0.20 -17.65 -9.53
C ALA A 61 -0.21 -19.19 -9.56
N ALA A 62 -1.34 -19.82 -9.89
CA ALA A 62 -1.43 -21.29 -9.96
C ALA A 62 -0.58 -21.91 -11.08
N ILE A 63 -0.19 -21.15 -12.10
CA ILE A 63 0.55 -21.63 -13.28
C ILE A 63 1.91 -20.95 -13.48
N GLU A 64 2.18 -19.82 -12.83
CA GLU A 64 3.48 -19.14 -12.92
C GLU A 64 4.50 -19.79 -11.96
N PRO A 65 5.79 -19.87 -12.34
CA PRO A 65 6.84 -20.35 -11.42
C PRO A 65 6.92 -19.52 -10.15
N SER A 66 7.22 -20.17 -9.03
CA SER A 66 7.41 -19.45 -7.74
C SER A 66 8.67 -18.61 -7.71
N GLU A 67 9.76 -19.09 -8.31
CA GLU A 67 11.02 -18.39 -8.34
C GLU A 67 11.01 -17.29 -9.42
N CYS A 68 11.38 -16.08 -9.05
CA CYS A 68 11.56 -14.97 -9.97
C CYS A 68 12.68 -14.03 -9.49
N ASP A 69 13.31 -13.32 -10.42
CA ASP A 69 14.34 -12.36 -10.04
C ASP A 69 13.70 -11.10 -9.47
N VAL A 70 12.64 -10.59 -10.11
CA VAL A 70 11.97 -9.36 -9.65
C VAL A 70 10.46 -9.49 -9.71
N MET A 71 9.81 -9.14 -8.62
CA MET A 71 8.35 -9.00 -8.57
C MET A 71 7.96 -7.52 -8.58
N PHE A 72 7.27 -7.11 -9.63
CA PHE A 72 6.66 -5.79 -9.75
C PHE A 72 5.22 -5.83 -9.23
N PHE A 73 4.87 -4.97 -8.28
CA PHE A 73 3.53 -4.96 -7.70
C PHE A 73 3.04 -3.54 -7.36
N GLY A 74 1.74 -3.41 -7.13
CA GLY A 74 1.09 -2.16 -6.79
C GLY A 74 -0.06 -1.83 -7.73
N SER A 75 -0.08 -0.61 -8.30
CA SER A 75 -1.25 -0.11 -9.01
C SER A 75 -1.17 -0.24 -10.55
N SER A 76 -2.03 0.52 -11.22
CA SER A 76 -2.19 0.45 -12.69
C SER A 76 -0.91 0.75 -13.48
N SER A 77 -0.01 1.57 -12.97
CA SER A 77 1.26 1.85 -13.67
C SER A 77 2.13 0.61 -13.77
N ILE A 78 2.06 -0.30 -12.78
CA ILE A 78 2.71 -1.61 -12.91
C ILE A 78 1.92 -2.51 -13.87
N ARG A 79 0.60 -2.63 -13.67
CA ARG A 79 -0.25 -3.49 -14.52
C ARG A 79 -0.15 -3.18 -16.01
N LEU A 80 -0.08 -1.89 -16.36
CA LEU A 80 -0.09 -1.41 -17.75
C LEU A 80 1.29 -1.42 -18.40
N TRP A 81 2.34 -1.80 -17.71
CA TRP A 81 3.68 -1.94 -18.26
C TRP A 81 3.78 -3.19 -19.14
N LYS A 82 3.38 -3.05 -20.39
CA LYS A 82 3.24 -4.18 -21.33
C LYS A 82 4.58 -4.81 -21.69
N SER A 83 5.62 -3.99 -21.87
CA SER A 83 6.98 -4.42 -22.26
C SER A 83 7.84 -4.83 -21.04
N LEU A 84 7.24 -5.03 -19.85
CA LEU A 84 7.99 -5.26 -18.61
C LEU A 84 8.99 -6.41 -18.71
N LYS A 85 8.60 -7.52 -19.34
CA LYS A 85 9.47 -8.71 -19.48
C LYS A 85 10.64 -8.43 -20.43
N GLU A 86 10.35 -7.79 -21.53
CA GLU A 86 11.34 -7.39 -22.55
C GLU A 86 12.30 -6.35 -22.00
N ASP A 87 11.78 -5.36 -21.28
CA ASP A 87 12.55 -4.25 -20.71
C ASP A 87 13.57 -4.71 -19.66
N PHE A 88 13.30 -5.80 -18.95
CA PHE A 88 14.17 -6.33 -17.91
C PHE A 88 14.83 -7.67 -18.27
N ALA A 89 14.70 -8.14 -19.50
CA ALA A 89 15.43 -9.33 -19.93
C ALA A 89 16.98 -9.14 -19.71
N PRO A 90 17.70 -10.17 -19.22
CA PRO A 90 17.31 -11.56 -19.08
C PRO A 90 16.65 -11.94 -17.74
N LEU A 91 16.32 -10.98 -16.86
CA LEU A 91 15.70 -11.27 -15.57
C LEU A 91 14.31 -11.91 -15.76
N THR A 92 13.99 -12.86 -14.90
CA THR A 92 12.64 -13.39 -14.75
C THR A 92 11.81 -12.41 -13.92
N VAL A 93 10.82 -11.77 -14.55
CA VAL A 93 9.97 -10.78 -13.88
C VAL A 93 8.52 -11.22 -13.80
N VAL A 94 7.89 -10.91 -12.66
CA VAL A 94 6.46 -11.16 -12.43
C VAL A 94 5.75 -9.83 -12.20
N ASN A 95 4.61 -9.64 -12.89
CA ASN A 95 3.77 -8.45 -12.75
C ASN A 95 2.54 -8.76 -11.91
N ARG A 96 2.49 -8.25 -10.68
CA ARG A 96 1.38 -8.40 -9.73
C ARG A 96 0.63 -7.08 -9.48
N GLY A 97 0.80 -6.09 -10.39
CA GLY A 97 0.05 -4.84 -10.34
C GLY A 97 -1.41 -5.02 -10.77
N TYR A 98 -2.32 -4.24 -10.19
CA TYR A 98 -3.71 -4.19 -10.64
C TYR A 98 -4.30 -2.77 -10.62
N GLY A 99 -5.29 -2.54 -11.49
CA GLY A 99 -5.80 -1.20 -11.76
C GLY A 99 -6.58 -0.61 -10.59
N GLY A 100 -6.24 0.61 -10.21
CA GLY A 100 -6.94 1.35 -9.16
C GLY A 100 -6.59 0.94 -7.74
N ALA A 101 -5.65 0.02 -7.54
CA ALA A 101 -5.18 -0.39 -6.23
C ALA A 101 -4.77 0.80 -5.37
N THR A 102 -5.23 0.83 -4.14
CA THR A 102 -4.76 1.68 -3.05
C THR A 102 -3.94 0.84 -2.08
N LEU A 103 -3.26 1.46 -1.11
CA LEU A 103 -2.53 0.71 -0.08
C LEU A 103 -3.48 -0.19 0.74
N ARG A 104 -4.70 0.28 1.02
CA ARG A 104 -5.70 -0.56 1.70
C ARG A 104 -6.08 -1.80 0.90
N ASP A 105 -6.18 -1.68 -0.42
CA ASP A 105 -6.42 -2.82 -1.30
C ASP A 105 -5.25 -3.80 -1.29
N LEU A 106 -4.02 -3.28 -1.26
CA LEU A 106 -2.82 -4.11 -1.19
C LEU A 106 -2.69 -4.84 0.15
N HIS A 107 -3.06 -4.19 1.26
CA HIS A 107 -3.14 -4.86 2.56
C HIS A 107 -4.20 -5.96 2.58
N TYR A 108 -5.39 -5.69 2.05
CA TYR A 108 -6.50 -6.65 2.01
C TYR A 108 -6.19 -7.86 1.12
N ASN A 109 -5.60 -7.62 -0.05
CA ASN A 109 -5.29 -8.66 -1.02
C ASN A 109 -3.84 -9.15 -0.93
N TYR A 110 -3.15 -8.91 0.17
CA TYR A 110 -1.72 -9.18 0.32
C TYR A 110 -1.37 -10.62 -0.05
N GLU A 111 -2.07 -11.60 0.52
CA GLU A 111 -1.84 -13.02 0.27
C GLU A 111 -1.98 -13.38 -1.22
N THR A 112 -2.95 -12.79 -1.90
CA THR A 112 -3.14 -13.03 -3.34
C THR A 112 -2.06 -12.34 -4.17
N VAL A 113 -1.66 -11.13 -3.78
CA VAL A 113 -0.61 -10.38 -4.50
C VAL A 113 0.73 -11.08 -4.36
N MET A 114 1.12 -11.46 -3.15
CA MET A 114 2.39 -12.14 -2.87
C MET A 114 2.36 -13.62 -3.29
N ALA A 115 1.21 -14.29 -3.11
CA ALA A 115 0.98 -15.69 -3.43
C ALA A 115 2.14 -16.61 -2.95
N HIS A 116 2.67 -17.43 -3.83
CA HIS A 116 3.77 -18.38 -3.54
C HIS A 116 5.13 -17.88 -4.09
N TYR A 117 5.20 -16.63 -4.56
CA TYR A 117 6.40 -16.13 -5.20
C TYR A 117 7.55 -15.91 -4.21
N LYS A 118 8.76 -16.16 -4.71
CA LYS A 118 10.02 -15.98 -3.99
C LYS A 118 10.95 -15.09 -4.81
N PRO A 119 10.67 -13.79 -4.87
CA PRO A 119 11.48 -12.85 -5.63
C PRO A 119 12.82 -12.59 -4.93
N LYS A 120 13.84 -12.24 -5.72
CA LYS A 120 15.12 -11.70 -5.22
C LYS A 120 15.05 -10.18 -4.99
N ALA A 121 14.07 -9.50 -5.56
CA ALA A 121 13.79 -8.10 -5.36
C ALA A 121 12.32 -7.78 -5.61
N PHE A 122 11.82 -6.75 -4.90
CA PHE A 122 10.51 -6.15 -5.16
C PHE A 122 10.68 -4.79 -5.84
N VAL A 123 9.78 -4.48 -6.77
CA VAL A 123 9.59 -3.12 -7.32
C VAL A 123 8.15 -2.70 -7.05
N PHE A 124 7.99 -1.62 -6.32
CA PHE A 124 6.69 -1.17 -5.83
C PHE A 124 6.31 0.21 -6.35
N TYR A 125 5.07 0.33 -6.84
CA TYR A 125 4.45 1.60 -7.19
C TYR A 125 2.96 1.64 -6.87
N CYS A 126 2.51 2.63 -6.08
CA CYS A 126 1.10 2.88 -5.80
C CYS A 126 0.83 4.37 -5.61
N ASP A 127 -0.18 4.91 -6.31
CA ASP A 127 -0.48 6.34 -6.32
C ASP A 127 -1.98 6.68 -6.19
N ASN A 128 -2.84 5.69 -5.95
CA ASN A 128 -4.29 5.90 -5.98
C ASN A 128 -4.90 6.38 -4.68
N ASP A 129 -4.14 6.43 -3.59
CA ASP A 129 -4.62 6.91 -2.29
C ASP A 129 -4.77 8.44 -2.27
N LEU A 130 -3.88 9.16 -2.98
CA LEU A 130 -3.97 10.61 -3.14
C LEU A 130 -4.68 10.94 -4.45
N LYS A 131 -5.88 11.52 -4.36
CA LYS A 131 -6.67 11.94 -5.51
C LYS A 131 -7.23 13.33 -5.30
N PRO A 132 -7.26 14.18 -6.35
CA PRO A 132 -7.98 15.45 -6.28
C PRO A 132 -9.46 15.21 -5.97
N ASN A 133 -10.03 16.01 -5.08
CA ASN A 133 -11.47 16.01 -4.77
C ASN A 133 -12.07 14.66 -4.36
N SER A 134 -11.26 13.73 -3.86
CA SER A 134 -11.76 12.43 -3.41
C SER A 134 -12.30 12.50 -1.98
N LYS A 135 -13.52 11.98 -1.76
CA LYS A 135 -14.11 11.85 -0.43
C LYS A 135 -13.39 10.80 0.45
N THR A 136 -12.60 9.94 -0.17
CA THR A 136 -11.82 8.89 0.50
C THR A 136 -10.33 9.23 0.57
N ASN A 137 -10.00 10.51 0.32
CA ASN A 137 -8.64 10.98 0.31
C ASN A 137 -8.07 10.96 1.73
N ILE A 138 -6.93 10.30 1.89
CA ILE A 138 -6.21 10.23 3.16
C ILE A 138 -5.12 11.31 3.20
N THR A 139 -4.66 11.64 4.38
CA THR A 139 -3.51 12.54 4.56
C THR A 139 -2.22 11.89 4.05
N VAL A 140 -1.20 12.70 3.80
CA VAL A 140 0.13 12.18 3.43
C VAL A 140 0.73 11.35 4.57
N GLY A 141 0.50 11.74 5.84
CA GLY A 141 0.94 10.96 7.00
C GLY A 141 0.27 9.58 7.07
N GLU A 142 -1.06 9.51 6.89
CA GLU A 142 -1.77 8.22 6.84
C GLU A 142 -1.28 7.32 5.70
N LEU A 143 -1.00 7.92 4.52
CA LEU A 143 -0.44 7.18 3.40
C LEU A 143 0.96 6.63 3.72
N PHE A 144 1.80 7.45 4.35
CA PHE A 144 3.13 7.09 4.79
C PHE A 144 3.09 5.96 5.83
N ASP A 145 2.16 6.00 6.78
CA ASP A 145 1.98 4.93 7.76
C ASP A 145 1.54 3.62 7.10
N LEU A 146 0.59 3.69 6.16
CA LEU A 146 0.11 2.50 5.44
C LEU A 146 1.21 1.83 4.62
N VAL A 147 2.07 2.60 3.93
CA VAL A 147 3.16 2.00 3.15
C VAL A 147 4.22 1.36 4.05
N ARG A 148 4.57 2.00 5.18
CA ARG A 148 5.50 1.42 6.15
C ARG A 148 4.97 0.11 6.74
N LEU A 149 3.67 0.04 7.07
CA LEU A 149 3.03 -1.18 7.54
C LEU A 149 3.07 -2.29 6.47
N LEU A 150 2.85 -1.94 5.20
CA LEU A 150 2.98 -2.90 4.10
C LEU A 150 4.41 -3.43 3.99
N PHE A 151 5.41 -2.54 4.02
CA PHE A 151 6.81 -2.93 3.92
C PHE A 151 7.27 -3.72 5.15
N LYS A 152 6.78 -3.38 6.35
CA LYS A 152 7.05 -4.15 7.56
C LYS A 152 6.50 -5.58 7.48
N ARG A 153 5.36 -5.77 6.83
CA ARG A 153 4.81 -7.10 6.55
C ARG A 153 5.67 -7.85 5.54
N ILE A 154 6.09 -7.18 4.47
CA ILE A 154 6.99 -7.78 3.46
C ILE A 154 8.34 -8.16 4.11
N GLU A 155 8.91 -7.31 4.95
CA GLU A 155 10.15 -7.59 5.67
C GLU A 155 10.03 -8.85 6.54
N ALA A 156 8.89 -9.06 7.20
CA ALA A 156 8.65 -10.24 8.02
C ALA A 156 8.54 -11.53 7.17
N ASP A 157 7.89 -11.46 6.01
CA ASP A 157 7.66 -12.61 5.13
C ASP A 157 8.85 -12.87 4.19
N TYR A 158 9.62 -11.83 3.85
CA TYR A 158 10.75 -11.85 2.91
C TYR A 158 11.95 -11.08 3.50
N PRO A 159 12.58 -11.60 4.53
CA PRO A 159 13.74 -10.94 5.14
C PRO A 159 14.86 -10.78 4.10
N ASP A 160 15.54 -9.65 4.15
CA ASP A 160 16.69 -9.31 3.28
C ASP A 160 16.38 -9.12 1.78
N VAL A 161 15.13 -9.24 1.35
CA VAL A 161 14.75 -8.99 -0.05
C VAL A 161 14.52 -7.49 -0.26
N PRO A 162 15.31 -6.81 -1.11
CA PRO A 162 15.21 -5.36 -1.28
C PRO A 162 13.88 -4.96 -1.93
N ILE A 163 13.35 -3.81 -1.49
CA ILE A 163 12.13 -3.19 -2.01
C ILE A 163 12.51 -1.88 -2.70
N TYR A 164 12.47 -1.85 -4.02
CA TYR A 164 12.65 -0.64 -4.81
C TYR A 164 11.33 0.13 -4.84
N PHE A 165 11.26 1.19 -4.05
CA PHE A 165 10.11 2.08 -4.00
C PHE A 165 10.22 3.12 -5.11
N LEU A 166 9.30 3.07 -6.08
CA LEU A 166 9.23 4.05 -7.15
C LEU A 166 8.53 5.31 -6.68
N ALA A 167 9.18 6.46 -6.82
CA ALA A 167 8.62 7.75 -6.47
C ALA A 167 7.27 7.98 -7.16
N MET A 168 6.31 8.54 -6.43
CA MET A 168 5.00 8.88 -6.98
C MET A 168 5.17 9.95 -8.05
N LYS A 169 4.81 9.61 -9.29
CA LYS A 169 4.94 10.51 -10.44
C LYS A 169 3.93 11.66 -10.38
N HIS A 170 4.36 12.84 -10.78
CA HIS A 170 3.45 13.93 -11.11
C HIS A 170 2.80 13.68 -12.47
N CYS A 171 1.54 13.99 -12.62
CA CYS A 171 0.82 13.87 -13.88
C CYS A 171 -0.27 14.96 -13.98
N GLN A 172 -0.64 15.37 -15.19
CA GLN A 172 -1.52 16.52 -15.40
C GLN A 172 -2.88 16.34 -14.68
N ARG A 173 -3.43 15.13 -14.68
CA ARG A 173 -4.73 14.86 -14.03
C ARG A 173 -4.70 14.98 -12.51
N ARG A 174 -3.51 15.03 -11.91
CA ARG A 174 -3.30 15.15 -10.47
C ARG A 174 -2.51 16.40 -10.08
N GLU A 175 -2.42 17.38 -10.97
CA GLU A 175 -1.67 18.63 -10.71
C GLU A 175 -2.12 19.31 -9.41
N ALA A 176 -3.42 19.32 -9.12
CA ALA A 176 -3.97 19.91 -7.89
C ALA A 176 -3.47 19.29 -6.57
N ILE A 177 -2.79 18.16 -6.63
CA ILE A 177 -2.22 17.48 -5.44
C ILE A 177 -0.70 17.27 -5.55
N ARG A 178 -0.06 17.96 -6.47
CA ARG A 178 1.38 17.82 -6.73
C ARG A 178 2.23 17.99 -5.48
N ASP A 179 1.94 19.01 -4.66
CA ASP A 179 2.67 19.28 -3.42
C ASP A 179 2.53 18.12 -2.42
N ARG A 180 1.36 17.50 -2.35
CA ARG A 180 1.14 16.33 -1.49
C ARG A 180 1.92 15.12 -1.98
N GLN A 181 2.01 14.92 -3.30
CA GLN A 181 2.84 13.88 -3.91
C GLN A 181 4.33 14.13 -3.65
N ALA A 182 4.79 15.37 -3.77
CA ALA A 182 6.16 15.77 -3.48
C ALA A 182 6.51 15.54 -2.00
N THR A 183 5.62 15.93 -1.08
CA THR A 183 5.79 15.67 0.36
C THR A 183 5.89 14.19 0.64
N TYR A 184 5.04 13.35 0.03
CA TYR A 184 5.10 11.91 0.19
C TYR A 184 6.41 11.32 -0.34
N ASN A 185 6.88 11.76 -1.50
CA ASN A 185 8.16 11.34 -2.06
C ASN A 185 9.34 11.73 -1.15
N THR A 186 9.29 12.89 -0.52
CA THR A 186 10.30 13.32 0.47
C THR A 186 10.32 12.39 1.68
N LEU A 187 9.17 12.12 2.30
CA LEU A 187 9.05 11.20 3.44
C LEU A 187 9.56 9.79 3.09
N MET A 188 9.27 9.30 1.88
CA MET A 188 9.74 7.98 1.44
C MET A 188 11.24 7.95 1.18
N ARG A 189 11.83 9.05 0.72
CA ARG A 189 13.29 9.17 0.54
C ARG A 189 13.99 9.14 1.91
N GLU A 190 13.52 9.94 2.85
CA GLU A 190 14.06 9.97 4.22
C GLU A 190 13.89 8.60 4.92
N PHE A 191 12.76 7.93 4.70
CA PHE A 191 12.53 6.59 5.23
C PHE A 191 13.52 5.57 4.64
N ALA A 192 13.81 5.65 3.35
CA ALA A 192 14.78 4.76 2.71
C ALA A 192 16.21 4.95 3.25
N GLU A 193 16.57 6.15 3.73
CA GLU A 193 17.90 6.41 4.34
C GLU A 193 18.11 5.67 5.67
N ILE A 194 17.02 5.31 6.35
CA ILE A 194 17.06 4.61 7.65
C ILE A 194 16.56 3.17 7.58
N SER A 195 16.18 2.69 6.40
CA SER A 195 15.70 1.33 6.17
C SER A 195 16.79 0.47 5.53
N ASP A 196 17.01 -0.71 6.06
CA ASP A 196 17.97 -1.67 5.48
C ASP A 196 17.42 -2.34 4.21
N GLN A 197 16.10 -2.31 3.98
CA GLN A 197 15.44 -3.05 2.92
C GLN A 197 14.86 -2.16 1.81
N VAL A 198 14.48 -0.91 2.13
CA VAL A 198 13.82 -0.01 1.18
C VAL A 198 14.82 0.85 0.43
N ILE A 199 14.74 0.84 -0.89
CA ILE A 199 15.55 1.66 -1.78
C ILE A 199 14.63 2.64 -2.50
N TYR A 200 14.80 3.94 -2.25
CA TYR A 200 14.07 4.96 -2.97
C TYR A 200 14.60 5.12 -4.39
N VAL A 201 13.70 5.12 -5.36
CA VAL A 201 14.03 5.31 -6.79
C VAL A 201 13.28 6.52 -7.31
N ASP A 202 14.00 7.57 -7.69
CA ASP A 202 13.37 8.77 -8.27
C ASP A 202 12.91 8.51 -9.70
N THR A 203 11.71 8.01 -9.82
CA THR A 203 11.00 7.80 -11.10
C THR A 203 10.07 8.96 -11.45
N CYS A 204 10.05 10.02 -10.64
CA CYS A 204 9.23 11.21 -10.86
C CYS A 204 9.97 12.27 -11.70
N THR A 205 11.17 12.67 -11.29
CA THR A 205 11.94 13.73 -11.94
C THR A 205 12.16 13.50 -13.43
N PRO A 206 12.49 12.29 -13.94
CA PRO A 206 12.66 12.04 -15.36
C PRO A 206 11.38 12.21 -16.21
N LEU A 207 10.23 12.33 -15.58
CA LEU A 207 8.95 12.59 -16.26
C LEU A 207 8.64 14.08 -16.36
N LEU A 208 9.52 14.93 -15.91
CA LEU A 208 9.41 16.39 -15.99
C LEU A 208 10.28 16.92 -17.12
N THR A 209 9.98 18.13 -17.55
CA THR A 209 10.81 18.96 -18.41
C THR A 209 11.92 19.64 -17.59
N GLU A 210 12.89 20.27 -18.23
CA GLU A 210 14.02 20.95 -17.58
C GLU A 210 13.56 22.09 -16.64
N ASP A 211 12.44 22.75 -16.99
CA ASP A 211 11.80 23.78 -16.17
C ASP A 211 10.87 23.21 -15.09
N GLY A 212 10.88 21.88 -14.90
CA GLY A 212 10.15 21.19 -13.83
C GLY A 212 8.65 21.01 -14.11
N GLN A 213 8.17 21.26 -15.33
CA GLN A 213 6.79 20.98 -15.71
C GLN A 213 6.59 19.51 -16.05
N ILE A 214 5.34 19.05 -16.06
CA ILE A 214 5.03 17.66 -16.46
C ILE A 214 5.21 17.53 -17.96
N ASP A 215 6.10 16.64 -18.39
CA ASP A 215 6.29 16.34 -19.81
C ASP A 215 5.12 15.49 -20.33
N ALA A 216 4.14 16.17 -20.96
CA ALA A 216 2.94 15.54 -21.49
C ALA A 216 3.24 14.44 -22.52
N SER A 217 4.38 14.50 -23.22
CA SER A 217 4.77 13.52 -24.23
C SER A 217 5.05 12.12 -23.70
N LYS A 218 5.21 11.98 -22.37
CA LYS A 218 5.48 10.72 -21.65
C LYS A 218 4.23 10.02 -21.12
N PHE A 219 3.06 10.59 -21.38
CA PHE A 219 1.78 10.08 -20.91
C PHE A 219 0.85 9.73 -22.07
N VAL A 220 -0.10 8.82 -21.85
CA VAL A 220 -1.21 8.58 -22.78
C VAL A 220 -2.30 9.66 -22.61
N ASP A 221 -3.31 9.64 -23.46
CA ASP A 221 -4.37 10.66 -23.52
C ASP A 221 -5.15 10.85 -22.21
N ASP A 222 -5.17 9.86 -21.34
CA ASP A 222 -5.81 9.97 -20.02
C ASP A 222 -5.05 10.86 -19.03
N LYS A 223 -3.83 11.29 -19.37
CA LYS A 223 -2.98 12.21 -18.61
C LYS A 223 -2.58 11.71 -17.21
N ILE A 224 -2.64 10.39 -17.03
CA ILE A 224 -2.23 9.69 -15.77
C ILE A 224 -1.21 8.61 -16.07
N HIS A 225 -1.53 7.72 -17.03
CA HIS A 225 -0.70 6.56 -17.30
C HIS A 225 0.43 6.89 -18.26
N LEU A 226 1.54 6.21 -18.06
CA LEU A 226 2.71 6.35 -18.91
C LEU A 226 2.46 5.70 -20.27
N ASN A 227 3.01 6.28 -21.32
CA ASN A 227 3.21 5.65 -22.60
C ASN A 227 4.60 4.99 -22.68
N GLU A 228 4.98 4.48 -23.83
CA GLU A 228 6.28 3.83 -24.05
C GLU A 228 7.48 4.73 -23.70
N LYS A 229 7.39 6.04 -24.00
CA LYS A 229 8.46 7.00 -23.64
C LYS A 229 8.58 7.16 -22.11
N GLY A 230 7.44 7.22 -21.42
CA GLY A 230 7.44 7.32 -19.96
C GLY A 230 8.01 6.07 -19.29
N TYR A 231 7.63 4.87 -19.75
CA TYR A 231 8.23 3.64 -19.24
C TYR A 231 9.72 3.52 -19.59
N ALA A 232 10.16 4.01 -20.75
CA ALA A 232 11.56 4.03 -21.11
C ALA A 232 12.42 4.85 -20.12
N GLU A 233 11.89 5.96 -19.58
CA GLU A 233 12.56 6.69 -18.50
C GLU A 233 12.71 5.85 -17.22
N TRP A 234 11.67 5.11 -16.85
CA TRP A 234 11.73 4.21 -15.69
C TRP A 234 12.74 3.06 -15.93
N VAL A 235 12.79 2.51 -17.13
CA VAL A 235 13.76 1.48 -17.51
C VAL A 235 15.19 1.98 -17.37
N LYS A 236 15.51 3.18 -17.86
CA LYS A 236 16.86 3.77 -17.77
C LYS A 236 17.40 3.81 -16.34
N ILE A 237 16.51 4.01 -15.36
CA ILE A 237 16.90 4.10 -13.96
C ILE A 237 16.94 2.72 -13.31
N LEU A 238 15.88 1.92 -13.51
CA LEU A 238 15.71 0.65 -12.79
C LEU A 238 16.63 -0.45 -13.32
N ARG A 239 16.83 -0.50 -14.64
CA ARG A 239 17.60 -1.60 -15.25
C ARG A 239 19.03 -1.72 -14.69
N PRO A 240 19.86 -0.65 -14.57
CA PRO A 240 21.19 -0.75 -13.98
C PRO A 240 21.18 -1.06 -12.48
N MET A 241 20.08 -0.84 -11.78
CA MET A 241 19.94 -1.18 -10.36
C MET A 241 19.59 -2.66 -10.16
N LEU A 242 18.87 -3.26 -11.10
CA LEU A 242 18.36 -4.63 -11.02
C LEU A 242 19.26 -5.64 -11.74
N ILE A 243 19.91 -5.24 -12.82
CA ILE A 243 20.83 -6.07 -13.60
C ILE A 243 22.27 -5.64 -13.27
N LYS A 244 22.92 -6.44 -12.45
CA LYS A 244 24.33 -6.25 -12.07
C LYS A 244 25.25 -7.08 -12.94
#